data_eaa25a85695fbb4a0b97360a79d847af
#
_entry.id   eaa25a85695fbb4a0b97360a79d847af
#
_cell.length_a   1.000
_cell.length_b   1.000
_cell.length_c   1.000
_cell.angle_alpha   90.00
_cell.angle_beta   90.00
_cell.angle_gamma   90.00
#
_symmetry.space_group_name_H-M   'P 1'
#
loop_
_entity.id
_entity.type
_entity.pdbx_description
1 polymer ?
#
loop_
_entity_poly.entity_id
_entity_poly.type
_entity_poly.pdbx_seq_one_letter_code
_entity_poly.pdbx_strand_id
1 'polypeptide(L)'
;MNTARRSSLVLTLLCVVLVLLSAAFLFELWGRTPTLPAIPPVDPAFTNTSTVRMSGAELVRTGGDASGLDCYACHDHKKQLVLKFDAEQRIILADEHKDLVMAHGTHNRNNNCYNCHNEVNLELLQTRDGRELKLLESTPLCGSCHGPTYRDWEAGVHGRTSGFWDPKSGALTRQNCVSCHDPHSPKFPPQKPAPGPNSLRAPRRSSAETDKGH
;
A
#
# COMPACT_ATOMS: atom_id res chain seq x y z
N MET A 1 35.46 2.44 -66.23
CA MET A 1 34.57 3.28 -65.40
C MET A 1 35.20 3.36 -64.01
N ASN A 2 35.72 4.52 -63.61
CA ASN A 2 36.57 4.67 -62.41
C ASN A 2 35.86 4.29 -61.14
N THR A 3 36.54 3.55 -60.28
CA THR A 3 36.05 3.12 -58.94
C THR A 3 35.52 4.30 -58.09
N ALA A 4 36.19 5.45 -58.15
CA ALA A 4 35.77 6.67 -57.46
C ALA A 4 34.37 7.17 -57.92
N ARG A 5 34.03 7.09 -59.22
CA ARG A 5 32.72 7.47 -59.73
C ARG A 5 31.61 6.50 -59.28
N ARG A 6 31.93 5.20 -59.18
CA ARG A 6 30.99 4.19 -58.64
C ARG A 6 30.72 4.42 -57.16
N SER A 7 31.77 4.68 -56.35
CA SER A 7 31.61 4.97 -54.93
C SER A 7 30.79 6.24 -54.68
N SER A 8 30.99 7.28 -55.46
CA SER A 8 30.20 8.52 -55.37
C SER A 8 28.72 8.28 -55.70
N LEU A 9 28.43 7.51 -56.74
CA LEU A 9 27.05 7.18 -57.14
C LEU A 9 26.35 6.34 -56.05
N VAL A 10 27.04 5.36 -55.47
CA VAL A 10 26.49 4.54 -54.37
C VAL A 10 26.19 5.42 -53.12
N LEU A 11 27.12 6.31 -52.78
CA LEU A 11 26.93 7.20 -51.63
C LEU A 11 25.74 8.14 -51.84
N THR A 12 25.62 8.73 -53.03
CA THR A 12 24.49 9.59 -53.36
C THR A 12 23.16 8.83 -53.30
N LEU A 13 23.12 7.60 -53.82
CA LEU A 13 21.92 6.76 -53.75
C LEU A 13 21.52 6.45 -52.30
N LEU A 14 22.49 6.10 -51.44
CA LEU A 14 22.26 5.85 -50.04
C LEU A 14 21.71 7.10 -49.30
N CYS A 15 22.28 8.28 -49.61
CA CYS A 15 21.78 9.53 -49.03
C CYS A 15 20.35 9.81 -49.48
N VAL A 16 20.03 9.62 -50.75
CA VAL A 16 18.67 9.81 -51.27
C VAL A 16 17.68 8.84 -50.63
N VAL A 17 18.06 7.55 -50.52
CA VAL A 17 17.21 6.55 -49.83
C VAL A 17 16.99 6.93 -48.37
N LEU A 18 18.04 7.36 -47.65
CA LEU A 18 17.92 7.78 -46.25
C LEU A 18 16.97 8.98 -46.11
N VAL A 19 17.11 9.99 -47.01
CA VAL A 19 16.21 11.17 -46.99
C VAL A 19 14.78 10.76 -47.29
N LEU A 20 14.55 9.88 -48.24
CA LEU A 20 13.19 9.40 -48.57
C LEU A 20 12.59 8.59 -47.45
N LEU A 21 13.36 7.74 -46.79
CA LEU A 21 12.90 6.99 -45.60
C LEU A 21 12.59 7.91 -44.44
N SER A 22 13.44 8.92 -44.21
CA SER A 22 13.20 9.93 -43.18
C SER A 22 11.94 10.76 -43.46
N ALA A 23 11.75 11.17 -44.71
CA ALA A 23 10.54 11.86 -45.14
C ALA A 23 9.29 10.97 -44.96
N ALA A 24 9.38 9.70 -45.36
CA ALA A 24 8.29 8.74 -45.21
C ALA A 24 7.90 8.56 -43.71
N PHE A 25 8.90 8.59 -42.85
CA PHE A 25 8.66 8.53 -41.37
C PHE A 25 8.02 9.82 -40.87
N LEU A 26 8.51 10.98 -41.27
CA LEU A 26 7.95 12.29 -40.88
C LEU A 26 6.52 12.51 -41.38
N PHE A 27 6.21 12.00 -42.56
CA PHE A 27 4.86 12.09 -43.14
C PHE A 27 3.95 10.91 -42.77
N GLU A 28 4.38 10.06 -41.82
CA GLU A 28 3.59 8.92 -41.31
C GLU A 28 3.11 7.97 -42.44
N LEU A 29 3.88 7.80 -43.51
CA LEU A 29 3.51 6.93 -44.66
C LEU A 29 3.45 5.44 -44.26
N TRP A 30 4.06 5.06 -43.12
CA TRP A 30 4.02 3.71 -42.54
C TRP A 30 2.76 3.45 -41.69
N GLY A 31 1.84 4.40 -41.66
CA GLY A 31 0.63 4.37 -40.83
C GLY A 31 0.73 5.31 -39.62
N ARG A 32 -0.38 5.92 -39.33
CA ARG A 32 -0.49 6.75 -38.12
C ARG A 32 -0.40 5.87 -36.89
N THR A 33 0.39 6.28 -35.93
CA THR A 33 0.29 5.72 -34.58
C THR A 33 -1.17 5.83 -34.12
N PRO A 34 -1.83 4.74 -33.74
CA PRO A 34 -3.19 4.81 -33.24
C PRO A 34 -3.20 5.81 -32.08
N THR A 35 -4.03 6.84 -32.18
CA THR A 35 -4.26 7.73 -31.05
C THR A 35 -4.78 6.87 -29.93
N LEU A 36 -3.99 6.76 -28.86
CA LEU A 36 -4.45 6.08 -27.65
C LEU A 36 -5.74 6.78 -27.23
N PRO A 37 -6.81 6.01 -26.94
CA PRO A 37 -8.01 6.61 -26.39
C PRO A 37 -7.63 7.42 -25.15
N ALA A 38 -8.22 8.59 -25.01
CA ALA A 38 -7.99 9.40 -23.82
C ALA A 38 -8.23 8.52 -22.60
N ILE A 39 -7.23 8.44 -21.74
CA ILE A 39 -7.37 7.72 -20.46
C ILE A 39 -8.50 8.44 -19.72
N PRO A 40 -9.62 7.78 -19.45
CA PRO A 40 -10.69 8.44 -18.73
C PRO A 40 -10.15 8.95 -17.39
N PRO A 41 -10.55 10.15 -16.98
CA PRO A 41 -10.19 10.63 -15.66
C PRO A 41 -10.62 9.59 -14.61
N VAL A 42 -9.77 9.36 -13.63
CA VAL A 42 -10.08 8.45 -12.53
C VAL A 42 -11.36 8.96 -11.86
N ASP A 43 -12.33 8.08 -11.67
CA ASP A 43 -13.56 8.43 -10.96
C ASP A 43 -13.19 9.06 -9.60
N PRO A 44 -13.74 10.22 -9.24
CA PRO A 44 -13.49 10.87 -7.96
C PRO A 44 -13.67 9.96 -6.75
N ALA A 45 -14.53 8.96 -6.83
CA ALA A 45 -14.69 7.94 -5.79
C ALA A 45 -13.39 7.13 -5.53
N PHE A 46 -12.50 7.03 -6.53
CA PHE A 46 -11.22 6.33 -6.41
C PHE A 46 -10.02 7.27 -6.19
N THR A 47 -10.21 8.58 -6.28
CA THR A 47 -9.13 9.55 -5.99
C THR A 47 -8.90 9.74 -4.50
N ASN A 48 -9.96 9.65 -3.71
CA ASN A 48 -9.91 9.56 -2.25
C ASN A 48 -9.79 8.08 -1.85
N THR A 49 -8.63 7.52 -2.03
CA THR A 49 -8.40 6.15 -1.60
C THR A 49 -8.48 6.10 -0.09
N SER A 50 -9.63 5.64 0.38
CA SER A 50 -9.82 5.25 1.76
C SER A 50 -8.72 4.27 2.17
N THR A 51 -8.32 4.36 3.39
CA THR A 51 -7.55 3.31 4.05
C THR A 51 -8.32 1.99 3.94
N VAL A 52 -7.60 0.89 3.82
CA VAL A 52 -8.23 -0.45 3.81
C VAL A 52 -8.97 -0.70 5.13
N ARG A 53 -8.51 -0.04 6.18
CA ARG A 53 -9.03 -0.13 7.53
C ARG A 53 -9.21 1.27 8.12
N MET A 54 -10.33 1.51 8.78
CA MET A 54 -10.52 2.71 9.57
C MET A 54 -9.69 2.57 10.84
N SER A 55 -8.53 3.24 10.90
CA SER A 55 -7.70 3.31 12.09
C SER A 55 -8.16 4.45 13.02
N GLY A 56 -7.74 4.40 14.30
CA GLY A 56 -8.01 5.51 15.22
C GLY A 56 -7.47 6.85 14.70
N ALA A 57 -6.31 6.84 14.06
CA ALA A 57 -5.74 8.03 13.43
C ALA A 57 -6.64 8.57 12.30
N GLU A 58 -7.17 7.70 11.49
CA GLU A 58 -8.09 8.08 10.41
C GLU A 58 -9.41 8.61 10.96
N LEU A 59 -9.93 7.95 12.00
CA LEU A 59 -11.15 8.35 12.67
C LEU A 59 -11.04 9.79 13.22
N VAL A 60 -9.96 10.08 13.94
CA VAL A 60 -9.69 11.43 14.46
C VAL A 60 -9.51 12.45 13.31
N ARG A 61 -8.77 12.08 12.26
CA ARG A 61 -8.53 12.94 11.10
C ARG A 61 -9.82 13.30 10.35
N THR A 62 -10.76 12.38 10.29
CA THR A 62 -12.04 12.56 9.60
C THR A 62 -13.14 13.18 10.49
N GLY A 63 -12.83 13.45 11.76
CA GLY A 63 -13.81 13.98 12.71
C GLY A 63 -14.88 12.98 13.13
N GLY A 64 -14.57 11.67 13.01
CA GLY A 64 -15.44 10.61 13.47
C GLY A 64 -15.45 10.46 15.01
N ASP A 65 -16.31 9.60 15.50
CA ASP A 65 -16.42 9.31 16.93
C ASP A 65 -15.20 8.52 17.42
N ALA A 66 -14.33 9.19 18.14
CA ALA A 66 -13.12 8.65 18.74
C ALA A 66 -13.28 8.36 20.25
N SER A 67 -14.48 8.40 20.80
CA SER A 67 -14.74 8.18 22.24
C SER A 67 -14.27 6.82 22.73
N GLY A 68 -14.28 5.80 21.86
CA GLY A 68 -13.72 4.47 22.14
C GLY A 68 -12.19 4.43 22.30
N LEU A 69 -11.49 5.53 22.02
CA LEU A 69 -10.04 5.68 22.23
C LEU A 69 -9.68 6.34 23.55
N ASP A 70 -10.68 6.78 24.32
CA ASP A 70 -10.48 7.33 25.66
C ASP A 70 -10.36 6.17 26.67
N CYS A 71 -9.14 5.74 26.90
CA CYS A 71 -8.84 4.64 27.83
C CYS A 71 -9.30 4.95 29.24
N TYR A 72 -9.17 6.19 29.66
CA TYR A 72 -9.45 6.63 31.03
C TYR A 72 -10.94 6.94 31.29
N ALA A 73 -11.79 6.82 30.32
CA ALA A 73 -13.24 6.75 30.55
C ALA A 73 -13.63 5.52 31.39
N CYS A 74 -12.83 4.44 31.32
CA CYS A 74 -13.05 3.21 32.06
C CYS A 74 -11.91 2.84 33.02
N HIS A 75 -10.67 3.24 32.72
CA HIS A 75 -9.49 2.92 33.50
C HIS A 75 -9.11 4.04 34.49
N ASP A 76 -8.66 3.68 35.67
CA ASP A 76 -8.15 4.64 36.68
C ASP A 76 -6.66 4.89 36.42
N HIS A 77 -6.26 6.18 36.30
CA HIS A 77 -4.86 6.62 36.17
C HIS A 77 -3.91 6.12 37.26
N LYS A 78 -4.45 5.83 38.45
CA LYS A 78 -3.67 5.42 39.62
C LYS A 78 -3.59 3.91 39.78
N LYS A 79 -4.32 3.16 38.99
CA LYS A 79 -4.43 1.71 39.15
C LYS A 79 -3.72 1.00 38.00
N GLN A 80 -2.64 0.30 38.34
CA GLN A 80 -1.95 -0.54 37.37
C GLN A 80 -2.85 -1.70 36.93
N LEU A 81 -2.91 -1.93 35.62
CA LEU A 81 -3.66 -3.03 35.05
C LEU A 81 -2.86 -4.33 35.17
N VAL A 82 -3.52 -5.35 35.71
CA VAL A 82 -2.95 -6.70 35.80
C VAL A 82 -3.51 -7.54 34.66
N LEU A 83 -2.65 -7.93 33.75
CA LEU A 83 -3.02 -8.83 32.65
C LEU A 83 -3.21 -10.26 33.21
N LYS A 84 -4.21 -10.95 32.69
CA LYS A 84 -4.49 -12.35 33.04
C LYS A 84 -4.22 -13.24 31.85
N PHE A 85 -3.64 -14.41 32.10
CA PHE A 85 -3.32 -15.39 31.06
C PHE A 85 -3.89 -16.76 31.45
N ASP A 86 -4.29 -17.53 30.45
CA ASP A 86 -4.70 -18.94 30.64
C ASP A 86 -3.49 -19.88 30.74
N ALA A 87 -3.76 -21.18 30.88
CA ALA A 87 -2.73 -22.20 31.03
C ALA A 87 -1.82 -22.31 29.80
N GLU A 88 -2.32 -21.93 28.62
CA GLU A 88 -1.59 -21.90 27.36
C GLU A 88 -0.89 -20.55 27.10
N GLN A 89 -0.84 -19.69 28.11
CA GLN A 89 -0.23 -18.34 28.03
C GLN A 89 -0.91 -17.43 27.01
N ARG A 90 -2.20 -17.61 26.76
CA ARG A 90 -3.01 -16.69 25.96
C ARG A 90 -3.66 -15.67 26.90
N ILE A 91 -3.72 -14.43 26.43
CA ILE A 91 -4.36 -13.37 27.22
C ILE A 91 -5.85 -13.64 27.38
N ILE A 92 -6.34 -13.46 28.61
CA ILE A 92 -7.77 -13.50 28.93
C ILE A 92 -8.26 -12.05 28.84
N LEU A 93 -9.05 -11.76 27.79
CA LEU A 93 -9.64 -10.44 27.60
C LEU A 93 -10.80 -10.23 28.59
N ALA A 94 -10.89 -9.02 29.10
CA ALA A 94 -12.08 -8.58 29.86
C ALA A 94 -13.29 -8.44 28.89
N ASP A 95 -14.49 -8.45 29.44
CA ASP A 95 -15.73 -8.39 28.64
C ASP A 95 -15.80 -7.13 27.77
N GLU A 96 -15.23 -6.03 28.26
CA GLU A 96 -15.18 -4.74 27.54
C GLU A 96 -14.26 -4.78 26.32
N HIS A 97 -13.34 -5.74 26.26
CA HIS A 97 -12.38 -5.95 25.20
C HIS A 97 -12.58 -7.26 24.41
N LYS A 98 -13.67 -7.97 24.63
CA LYS A 98 -13.95 -9.28 24.03
C LYS A 98 -13.98 -9.28 22.50
N ASP A 99 -14.23 -8.12 21.88
CA ASP A 99 -14.28 -7.99 20.43
C ASP A 99 -12.88 -7.90 19.78
N LEU A 100 -11.81 -7.78 20.59
CA LEU A 100 -10.45 -7.79 20.10
C LEU A 100 -10.02 -9.20 19.68
N VAL A 101 -9.59 -9.32 18.43
CA VAL A 101 -9.01 -10.57 17.91
C VAL A 101 -7.49 -10.52 18.09
N MET A 102 -6.99 -11.20 19.12
CA MET A 102 -5.55 -11.29 19.39
C MET A 102 -4.91 -12.41 18.58
N ALA A 103 -4.38 -12.07 17.39
CA ALA A 103 -3.76 -13.01 16.46
C ALA A 103 -2.46 -12.44 15.88
N HIS A 104 -1.54 -12.02 16.74
CA HIS A 104 -0.28 -11.40 16.36
C HIS A 104 0.91 -12.32 16.67
N GLY A 105 1.87 -12.35 15.78
CA GLY A 105 3.11 -13.11 15.95
C GLY A 105 2.97 -14.61 15.63
N THR A 106 4.09 -15.31 15.68
CA THR A 106 4.15 -16.76 15.44
C THR A 106 3.36 -17.50 16.52
N HIS A 107 2.41 -18.31 16.09
CA HIS A 107 1.48 -19.02 16.96
C HIS A 107 0.69 -18.08 17.88
N ASN A 108 0.43 -16.85 17.44
CA ASN A 108 -0.31 -15.81 18.19
C ASN A 108 0.33 -15.48 19.55
N ARG A 109 1.66 -15.59 19.65
CA ARG A 109 2.37 -15.40 20.92
C ARG A 109 2.64 -13.94 21.30
N ASN A 110 2.47 -13.00 20.39
CA ASN A 110 2.57 -11.57 20.70
C ASN A 110 1.21 -11.06 21.20
N ASN A 111 0.78 -11.57 22.33
CA ASN A 111 -0.54 -11.33 22.93
C ASN A 111 -0.46 -10.59 24.28
N ASN A 112 0.70 -10.05 24.64
CA ASN A 112 0.83 -9.18 25.81
C ASN A 112 0.63 -7.73 25.38
N CYS A 113 -0.36 -7.07 25.97
CA CYS A 113 -0.72 -5.68 25.66
C CYS A 113 0.47 -4.72 25.81
N TYR A 114 1.31 -4.94 26.81
CA TYR A 114 2.47 -4.10 27.11
C TYR A 114 3.67 -4.31 26.19
N ASN A 115 3.57 -5.23 25.23
CA ASN A 115 4.55 -5.25 24.13
C ASN A 115 4.41 -4.04 23.19
N CYS A 116 3.26 -3.36 23.26
CA CYS A 116 2.93 -2.23 22.39
C CYS A 116 2.37 -1.04 23.18
N HIS A 117 1.48 -1.26 24.14
CA HIS A 117 0.91 -0.22 24.97
C HIS A 117 1.81 0.10 26.16
N ASN A 118 1.86 1.37 26.54
CA ASN A 118 2.60 1.78 27.73
C ASN A 118 1.84 1.32 28.99
N GLU A 119 2.55 0.66 29.90
CA GLU A 119 2.00 0.10 31.12
C GLU A 119 1.54 1.18 32.11
N VAL A 120 2.19 2.35 32.08
CA VAL A 120 1.96 3.46 33.01
C VAL A 120 0.95 4.45 32.45
N ASN A 121 1.00 4.69 31.14
CA ASN A 121 0.09 5.62 30.47
C ASN A 121 -0.57 4.95 29.26
N LEU A 122 -1.84 4.59 29.42
CA LEU A 122 -2.62 3.85 28.42
C LEU A 122 -2.89 4.64 27.13
N GLU A 123 -2.73 5.96 27.15
CA GLU A 123 -2.85 6.82 25.97
C GLU A 123 -1.62 6.75 25.05
N LEU A 124 -0.56 6.10 25.54
CA LEU A 124 0.70 5.99 24.82
C LEU A 124 0.99 4.56 24.39
N LEU A 125 1.76 4.46 23.33
CA LEU A 125 2.47 3.25 22.93
C LEU A 125 3.91 3.33 23.42
N GLN A 126 4.58 2.19 23.54
CA GLN A 126 5.98 2.12 23.92
C GLN A 126 6.73 1.16 23.00
N THR A 127 7.81 1.64 22.41
CA THR A 127 8.73 0.82 21.63
C THR A 127 9.60 -0.07 22.54
N ARG A 128 10.24 -1.09 21.98
CA ARG A 128 11.10 -2.00 22.76
C ARG A 128 12.30 -1.32 23.41
N ASP A 129 12.74 -0.19 22.88
CA ASP A 129 13.81 0.65 23.45
C ASP A 129 13.29 1.69 24.46
N GLY A 130 12.00 1.62 24.82
CA GLY A 130 11.39 2.46 25.85
C GLY A 130 10.90 3.82 25.37
N ARG A 131 10.96 4.12 24.08
CA ARG A 131 10.45 5.38 23.54
C ARG A 131 8.93 5.38 23.54
N GLU A 132 8.34 6.42 24.10
CA GLU A 132 6.92 6.67 24.10
C GLU A 132 6.45 7.28 22.78
N LEU A 133 5.30 6.83 22.30
CA LEU A 133 4.66 7.30 21.07
C LEU A 133 3.18 7.52 21.34
N LYS A 134 2.59 8.50 20.68
CA LYS A 134 1.14 8.66 20.67
C LYS A 134 0.47 7.51 19.92
N LEU A 135 -0.74 7.15 20.28
CA LEU A 135 -1.52 6.09 19.60
C LEU A 135 -1.59 6.32 18.08
N LEU A 136 -1.67 7.58 17.65
CA LEU A 136 -1.77 7.95 16.24
C LEU A 136 -0.42 7.88 15.49
N GLU A 137 0.69 7.71 16.20
CA GLU A 137 2.06 7.70 15.66
C GLU A 137 2.69 6.29 15.75
N SER A 138 1.90 5.25 15.53
CA SER A 138 2.26 3.85 15.80
C SER A 138 3.29 3.25 14.83
N THR A 139 3.58 3.86 13.69
CA THR A 139 4.46 3.27 12.67
C THR A 139 5.87 2.93 13.17
N PRO A 140 6.56 3.77 13.97
CA PRO A 140 7.87 3.42 14.54
C PRO A 140 7.81 2.27 15.54
N LEU A 141 6.67 2.08 16.24
CA LEU A 141 6.46 0.91 17.10
C LEU A 141 6.51 -0.37 16.28
N CYS A 142 5.79 -0.43 15.16
CA CYS A 142 5.83 -1.57 14.25
C CYS A 142 7.27 -1.85 13.79
N GLY A 143 8.00 -0.78 13.44
CA GLY A 143 9.40 -0.83 13.02
C GLY A 143 10.35 -1.38 14.08
N SER A 144 10.05 -1.25 15.37
CA SER A 144 10.89 -1.76 16.46
C SER A 144 11.01 -3.30 16.46
N CYS A 145 10.06 -3.99 15.84
CA CYS A 145 10.08 -5.45 15.65
C CYS A 145 10.16 -5.83 14.17
N HIS A 146 9.51 -5.08 13.29
CA HIS A 146 9.44 -5.33 11.84
C HIS A 146 10.44 -4.48 11.05
N GLY A 147 11.70 -4.46 11.48
CA GLY A 147 12.73 -3.59 10.92
C GLY A 147 12.91 -3.65 9.41
N PRO A 148 12.99 -4.84 8.76
CA PRO A 148 13.06 -4.92 7.30
C PRO A 148 11.88 -4.25 6.60
N THR A 149 10.66 -4.60 7.01
CA THR A 149 9.42 -4.05 6.44
C THR A 149 9.29 -2.54 6.70
N TYR A 150 9.78 -2.07 7.85
CA TYR A 150 9.80 -0.65 8.16
C TYR A 150 10.74 0.12 7.22
N ARG A 151 11.93 -0.40 6.93
CA ARG A 151 12.86 0.20 5.94
C ARG A 151 12.23 0.24 4.54
N ASP A 152 11.53 -0.83 4.16
CA ASP A 152 10.81 -0.86 2.89
C ASP A 152 9.69 0.18 2.85
N TRP A 153 9.02 0.41 3.98
CA TRP A 153 8.01 1.45 4.12
C TRP A 153 8.66 2.84 4.02
N GLU A 154 9.78 3.08 4.68
CA GLU A 154 10.51 4.35 4.58
C GLU A 154 10.98 4.62 3.15
N ALA A 155 11.43 3.60 2.44
CA ALA A 155 11.84 3.66 1.05
C ALA A 155 10.66 3.77 0.06
N GLY A 156 9.41 3.62 0.51
CA GLY A 156 8.21 3.66 -0.34
C GLY A 156 7.94 2.37 -1.12
N VAL A 157 8.64 1.28 -0.80
CA VAL A 157 8.46 -0.03 -1.45
C VAL A 157 7.31 -0.80 -0.80
N HIS A 158 7.11 -0.62 0.50
CA HIS A 158 6.00 -1.19 1.25
C HIS A 158 5.01 -0.10 1.65
N GLY A 159 3.74 -0.44 1.66
CA GLY A 159 2.67 0.48 1.98
C GLY A 159 2.23 1.33 0.78
N ARG A 160 1.05 1.89 0.91
CA ARG A 160 0.42 2.71 -0.12
C ARG A 160 0.69 4.18 0.12
N THR A 161 0.96 4.89 -0.95
CA THR A 161 0.93 6.35 -0.98
C THR A 161 -0.36 6.83 -1.64
N SER A 162 -0.94 7.87 -1.12
CA SER A 162 -2.07 8.60 -1.69
C SER A 162 -1.62 10.00 -2.10
N GLY A 163 -2.33 10.63 -3.03
CA GLY A 163 -1.99 11.97 -3.52
C GLY A 163 -1.29 11.94 -4.86
N PHE A 164 -0.46 12.94 -5.11
CA PHE A 164 0.17 13.16 -6.41
C PHE A 164 1.56 12.52 -6.44
N TRP A 165 1.86 11.82 -7.54
CA TRP A 165 3.21 11.31 -7.80
C TRP A 165 4.21 12.44 -8.11
N ASP A 166 3.72 13.56 -8.68
CA ASP A 166 4.50 14.76 -8.89
C ASP A 166 4.29 15.74 -7.73
N PRO A 167 5.32 16.04 -6.92
CA PRO A 167 5.23 16.96 -5.78
C PRO A 167 4.77 18.38 -6.16
N LYS A 168 4.95 18.78 -7.43
CA LYS A 168 4.49 20.09 -7.92
C LYS A 168 2.97 20.15 -8.09
N SER A 169 2.33 19.02 -8.28
CA SER A 169 0.87 18.92 -8.46
C SER A 169 0.12 18.89 -7.14
N GLY A 170 0.77 18.54 -6.04
CA GLY A 170 0.16 18.48 -4.72
C GLY A 170 0.88 17.59 -3.72
N ALA A 171 0.32 17.47 -2.52
CA ALA A 171 0.90 16.70 -1.45
C ALA A 171 0.78 15.19 -1.70
N LEU A 172 1.78 14.47 -1.22
CA LEU A 172 1.82 13.02 -1.17
C LEU A 172 1.68 12.60 0.29
N THR A 173 0.76 11.68 0.56
CA THR A 173 0.55 11.11 1.90
C THR A 173 0.89 9.63 1.88
N ARG A 174 1.80 9.23 2.77
CA ARG A 174 2.12 7.82 2.98
C ARG A 174 1.20 7.25 4.05
N GLN A 175 0.57 6.12 3.74
CA GLN A 175 -0.30 5.44 4.69
C GLN A 175 0.52 4.77 5.80
N ASN A 176 0.02 4.84 7.04
CA ASN A 176 0.64 4.14 8.16
C ASN A 176 0.35 2.64 8.11
N CYS A 177 1.07 1.85 8.91
CA CYS A 177 0.87 0.40 9.00
C CYS A 177 -0.58 0.06 9.40
N VAL A 178 -1.13 0.76 10.38
CA VAL A 178 -2.49 0.53 10.91
C VAL A 178 -3.61 0.97 9.97
N SER A 179 -3.30 1.70 8.92
CA SER A 179 -4.28 2.03 7.87
C SER A 179 -4.65 0.82 7.00
N CYS A 180 -3.84 -0.23 7.06
CA CYS A 180 -4.04 -1.47 6.33
C CYS A 180 -4.06 -2.69 7.25
N HIS A 181 -3.17 -2.75 8.25
CA HIS A 181 -3.04 -3.86 9.16
C HIS A 181 -3.77 -3.61 10.47
N ASP A 182 -4.53 -4.58 10.96
CA ASP A 182 -5.02 -4.55 12.34
C ASP A 182 -3.84 -4.82 13.28
N PRO A 183 -3.50 -3.94 14.23
CA PRO A 183 -2.37 -4.16 15.12
C PRO A 183 -2.51 -5.41 15.98
N HIS A 184 -3.73 -5.83 16.29
CA HIS A 184 -4.00 -7.02 17.10
C HIS A 184 -4.05 -8.31 16.25
N SER A 185 -4.38 -8.19 14.96
CA SER A 185 -4.43 -9.30 13.99
C SER A 185 -3.90 -8.86 12.63
N PRO A 186 -2.59 -8.59 12.49
CA PRO A 186 -2.04 -7.88 11.33
C PRO A 186 -1.96 -8.70 10.04
N LYS A 187 -2.21 -10.00 10.09
CA LYS A 187 -2.14 -10.88 8.93
C LYS A 187 -3.26 -10.58 7.94
N PHE A 188 -2.91 -10.26 6.70
CA PHE A 188 -3.91 -10.16 5.64
C PHE A 188 -4.52 -11.52 5.30
N PRO A 189 -5.83 -11.57 5.03
CA PRO A 189 -6.42 -12.76 4.46
C PRO A 189 -5.82 -13.05 3.06
N PRO A 190 -5.75 -14.32 2.64
CA PRO A 190 -5.34 -14.66 1.29
C PRO A 190 -6.23 -13.96 0.26
N GLN A 191 -5.62 -13.23 -0.65
CA GLN A 191 -6.35 -12.57 -1.74
C GLN A 191 -6.11 -13.32 -3.04
N LYS A 192 -7.14 -13.41 -3.88
CA LYS A 192 -6.96 -13.90 -5.24
C LYS A 192 -6.03 -12.95 -5.99
N PRO A 193 -5.02 -13.46 -6.70
CA PRO A 193 -4.22 -12.62 -7.58
C PRO A 193 -5.13 -11.87 -8.56
N ALA A 194 -4.81 -10.60 -8.80
CA ALA A 194 -5.47 -9.87 -9.87
C ALA A 194 -5.25 -10.60 -11.20
N PRO A 195 -6.24 -10.61 -12.11
CA PRO A 195 -6.02 -11.15 -13.44
C PRO A 195 -4.85 -10.42 -14.09
N GLY A 196 -4.03 -11.16 -14.81
CA GLY A 196 -2.91 -10.57 -15.55
C GLY A 196 -3.40 -9.51 -16.54
N PRO A 197 -2.51 -8.60 -16.99
CA PRO A 197 -2.86 -7.59 -17.97
C PRO A 197 -3.38 -8.27 -19.23
N ASN A 198 -4.43 -7.69 -19.81
CA ASN A 198 -4.94 -8.16 -21.09
C ASN A 198 -3.83 -8.06 -22.15
N SER A 199 -3.35 -9.18 -22.63
CA SER A 199 -2.42 -9.19 -23.75
C SER A 199 -3.16 -8.72 -25.01
N LEU A 200 -2.60 -7.75 -25.72
CA LEU A 200 -3.13 -7.31 -27.01
C LEU A 200 -3.20 -8.44 -28.07
N ARG A 201 -2.57 -9.59 -27.80
CA ARG A 201 -2.49 -10.77 -28.67
C ARG A 201 -3.26 -11.98 -28.13
N ALA A 202 -3.83 -11.92 -26.95
CA ALA A 202 -4.64 -13.01 -26.43
C ALA A 202 -6.07 -12.91 -26.99
N PRO A 203 -6.68 -14.01 -27.50
CA PRO A 203 -8.08 -13.99 -27.84
C PRO A 203 -8.88 -13.62 -26.62
N ARG A 204 -9.83 -12.69 -26.75
CA ARG A 204 -10.80 -12.38 -25.71
C ARG A 204 -11.46 -13.70 -25.28
N ARG A 205 -11.19 -14.17 -24.07
CA ARG A 205 -12.01 -15.23 -23.50
C ARG A 205 -13.44 -14.68 -23.45
N SER A 206 -14.32 -15.28 -24.21
CA SER A 206 -15.75 -14.99 -24.13
C SER A 206 -16.19 -15.20 -22.69
N SER A 207 -16.91 -14.25 -22.14
CA SER A 207 -17.47 -14.26 -20.79
C SER A 207 -18.56 -15.34 -20.57
N ALA A 208 -18.58 -16.39 -21.40
CA ALA A 208 -19.62 -17.42 -21.42
C ALA A 208 -19.24 -18.71 -20.68
N GLU A 209 -18.14 -18.72 -19.88
CA GLU A 209 -17.71 -19.96 -19.21
C GLU A 209 -17.40 -19.77 -17.72
N THR A 210 -18.34 -19.18 -16.99
CA THR A 210 -18.31 -19.14 -15.53
C THR A 210 -19.68 -19.39 -14.91
N ASP A 211 -20.38 -20.42 -15.39
CA ASP A 211 -21.50 -20.97 -14.62
C ASP A 211 -21.55 -22.47 -14.81
N LYS A 212 -20.62 -23.20 -14.19
CA LYS A 212 -20.80 -24.61 -13.79
C LYS A 212 -19.95 -24.88 -12.55
N GLY A 213 -20.55 -24.79 -11.43
CA GLY A 213 -20.63 -25.58 -10.23
C GLY A 213 -19.37 -26.27 -9.70
N HIS A 214 -19.00 -25.90 -8.52
CA HIS A 214 -18.89 -26.80 -7.37
C HIS A 214 -18.89 -25.99 -6.10
#